data_15e365edc00129758243bc675aca9e61
#
_entry.id   15e365edc00129758243bc675aca9e61
#
_cell.length_a   1.000
_cell.length_b   1.000
_cell.length_c   1.000
_cell.angle_alpha   90.00
_cell.angle_beta   90.00
_cell.angle_gamma   90.00
#
_symmetry.space_group_name_H-M   'P 1'
#
loop_
_entity.id
_entity.type
_entity.pdbx_description
1 polymer ?
#
loop_
_entity_poly.entity_id
_entity_poly.type
_entity_poly.pdbx_seq_one_letter_code
_entity_poly.pdbx_strand_id
1 'polypeptide(L)'
;MAEEKKKDGNALLAKKKKVKPRKSRDADCCSVNFLKCVLHIFNVVFLFAGVGVLCVGAWTVSSRHRFVPLLPSPTYPAIAYLLVIAGAAAVPLCALGCCGLRTENRTSLLCYTYFLLITFILEVGAGGLAYYYEVAVESELSAELNNTFLSNYALDATITDAVDRMQTEFKCCGAVRFSDWRYSPWHEHDPRLLVPDSCCKSVADRCGARDHPSNIYYNGCLHHFTNHIREHLIILAAVGVGMAVIPIFGFLFSCVLYVKVKLVID
;
A
#
# COMPACT_ATOMS: atom_id res chain seq x y z
N MET A 1 28.16 43.07 -67.98
CA MET A 1 27.98 43.30 -66.52
C MET A 1 26.72 42.65 -65.90
N ALA A 2 25.77 42.12 -66.67
CA ALA A 2 24.54 41.49 -66.14
C ALA A 2 24.62 39.97 -66.02
N GLU A 3 25.60 39.30 -66.62
CA GLU A 3 25.72 37.84 -66.63
C GLU A 3 26.59 37.33 -65.48
N GLU A 4 27.48 38.11 -64.93
CA GLU A 4 28.39 37.77 -63.85
C GLU A 4 27.67 37.75 -62.49
N LYS A 5 26.64 38.61 -62.26
CA LYS A 5 25.86 38.65 -61.02
C LYS A 5 24.90 37.44 -60.85
N LYS A 6 24.63 36.72 -61.94
CA LYS A 6 23.71 35.54 -61.88
C LYS A 6 24.39 34.25 -61.46
N LYS A 7 25.73 34.15 -61.59
CA LYS A 7 26.52 33.02 -61.18
C LYS A 7 26.79 32.98 -59.67
N ASP A 8 26.99 34.18 -59.07
CA ASP A 8 27.23 34.24 -57.60
C ASP A 8 25.98 33.97 -56.76
N GLY A 9 24.79 34.29 -57.24
CA GLY A 9 23.53 34.02 -56.57
C GLY A 9 23.18 32.51 -56.44
N ASN A 10 23.63 31.72 -57.43
CA ASN A 10 23.41 30.27 -57.41
C ASN A 10 24.43 29.46 -56.58
N ALA A 11 25.62 30.04 -56.32
CA ALA A 11 26.64 29.40 -55.49
C ALA A 11 26.30 29.51 -53.97
N LEU A 12 25.53 30.52 -53.58
CA LEU A 12 25.08 30.73 -52.21
C LEU A 12 23.90 29.84 -51.80
N LEU A 13 23.09 29.38 -52.76
CA LEU A 13 21.95 28.48 -52.50
C LEU A 13 22.34 26.97 -52.43
N ALA A 14 23.57 26.62 -52.83
CA ALA A 14 24.04 25.23 -52.85
C ALA A 14 24.68 24.73 -51.53
N LYS A 15 24.80 25.57 -50.49
CA LYS A 15 25.08 25.09 -49.14
C LYS A 15 23.82 24.55 -48.46
N LYS A 16 23.11 23.63 -49.10
CA LYS A 16 22.20 22.72 -48.39
C LYS A 16 23.06 22.00 -47.35
N LYS A 17 22.82 22.30 -46.06
CA LYS A 17 23.32 21.53 -44.92
C LYS A 17 23.16 20.04 -45.27
N LYS A 18 24.27 19.31 -45.44
CA LYS A 18 24.28 17.87 -45.44
C LYS A 18 23.71 17.46 -44.10
N VAL A 19 22.41 17.17 -44.07
CA VAL A 19 21.76 16.51 -42.91
C VAL A 19 22.49 15.20 -42.75
N LYS A 20 23.32 15.09 -41.70
CA LYS A 20 23.94 13.82 -41.31
C LYS A 20 22.82 12.79 -41.25
N PRO A 21 22.99 11.59 -41.85
CA PRO A 21 22.00 10.57 -41.76
C PRO A 21 21.74 10.30 -40.27
N ARG A 22 20.48 10.42 -39.87
CA ARG A 22 19.99 10.17 -38.52
C ARG A 22 20.40 8.73 -38.20
N LYS A 23 21.45 8.57 -37.40
CA LYS A 23 21.92 7.27 -36.91
C LYS A 23 20.68 6.52 -36.37
N SER A 24 20.43 5.32 -36.84
CA SER A 24 19.21 4.56 -36.53
C SER A 24 18.99 4.58 -35.01
N ARG A 25 17.86 5.09 -34.58
CA ARG A 25 17.48 5.23 -33.16
C ARG A 25 17.27 3.89 -32.48
N ASP A 26 17.32 2.81 -33.21
CA ASP A 26 16.79 1.49 -32.82
C ASP A 26 17.87 0.50 -32.36
N ALA A 27 19.16 0.86 -32.41
CA ALA A 27 20.24 -0.09 -32.14
C ALA A 27 20.83 -0.04 -30.71
N ASP A 28 20.50 0.99 -29.91
CA ASP A 28 21.04 1.12 -28.57
C ASP A 28 20.04 0.62 -27.52
N CYS A 29 20.53 -0.09 -26.49
CA CYS A 29 19.77 -0.55 -25.32
C CYS A 29 19.03 0.60 -24.59
N CYS A 30 19.40 1.84 -24.85
CA CYS A 30 18.75 3.09 -24.43
C CYS A 30 18.00 3.80 -25.56
N SER A 31 17.48 3.05 -26.55
CA SER A 31 16.63 3.62 -27.61
C SER A 31 15.41 4.33 -27.02
N VAL A 32 15.00 5.47 -27.62
CA VAL A 32 13.82 6.23 -27.17
C VAL A 32 12.58 5.33 -27.18
N ASN A 33 12.44 4.44 -28.17
CA ASN A 33 11.30 3.53 -28.29
C ASN A 33 11.31 2.48 -27.18
N PHE A 34 12.48 1.94 -26.82
CA PHE A 34 12.62 1.02 -25.70
C PHE A 34 12.23 1.67 -24.37
N LEU A 35 12.76 2.88 -24.08
CA LEU A 35 12.43 3.62 -22.86
C LEU A 35 10.94 3.92 -22.75
N LYS A 36 10.28 4.32 -23.85
CA LYS A 36 8.83 4.55 -23.89
C LYS A 36 8.05 3.26 -23.64
N CYS A 37 8.47 2.15 -24.24
CA CYS A 37 7.80 0.86 -24.04
C CYS A 37 7.88 0.42 -22.58
N VAL A 38 9.07 0.47 -21.98
CA VAL A 38 9.27 0.12 -20.56
C VAL A 38 8.45 1.01 -19.64
N LEU A 39 8.51 2.33 -19.82
CA LEU A 39 7.73 3.27 -19.02
C LEU A 39 6.21 3.10 -19.22
N HIS A 40 5.77 2.74 -20.43
CA HIS A 40 4.36 2.48 -20.69
C HIS A 40 3.89 1.22 -19.96
N ILE A 41 4.68 0.15 -19.99
CA ILE A 41 4.39 -1.09 -19.23
C ILE A 41 4.30 -0.78 -17.74
N PHE A 42 5.24 -0.03 -17.18
CA PHE A 42 5.21 0.39 -15.79
C PHE A 42 3.93 1.17 -15.45
N ASN A 43 3.56 2.15 -16.25
CA ASN A 43 2.34 2.93 -16.01
C ASN A 43 1.07 2.06 -16.05
N VAL A 44 1.00 1.07 -16.94
CA VAL A 44 -0.13 0.13 -17.02
C VAL A 44 -0.19 -0.75 -15.79
N VAL A 45 0.94 -1.31 -15.35
CA VAL A 45 1.02 -2.13 -14.12
C VAL A 45 0.61 -1.31 -12.90
N PHE A 46 1.14 -0.07 -12.76
CA PHE A 46 0.76 0.82 -11.67
C PHE A 46 -0.70 1.26 -11.71
N LEU A 47 -1.28 1.42 -12.88
CA LEU A 47 -2.70 1.72 -13.02
C LEU A 47 -3.55 0.59 -12.44
N PHE A 48 -3.26 -0.67 -12.80
CA PHE A 48 -3.98 -1.81 -12.24
C PHE A 48 -3.77 -1.96 -10.74
N ALA A 49 -2.53 -1.78 -10.25
CA ALA A 49 -2.24 -1.79 -8.83
C ALA A 49 -2.98 -0.67 -8.09
N GLY A 50 -2.98 0.56 -8.63
CA GLY A 50 -3.69 1.72 -8.06
C GLY A 50 -5.21 1.51 -7.99
N VAL A 51 -5.80 0.95 -9.03
CA VAL A 51 -7.23 0.57 -9.03
C VAL A 51 -7.50 -0.51 -7.99
N GLY A 52 -6.62 -1.52 -7.86
CA GLY A 52 -6.74 -2.55 -6.84
C GLY A 52 -6.71 -1.97 -5.42
N VAL A 53 -5.75 -1.10 -5.13
CA VAL A 53 -5.63 -0.40 -3.83
C VAL A 53 -6.87 0.47 -3.57
N LEU A 54 -7.37 1.18 -4.58
CA LEU A 54 -8.59 1.98 -4.48
C LEU A 54 -9.81 1.10 -4.14
N CYS A 55 -9.97 -0.03 -4.80
CA CYS A 55 -11.06 -0.98 -4.54
C CYS A 55 -10.98 -1.55 -3.10
N VAL A 56 -9.78 -1.95 -2.65
CA VAL A 56 -9.56 -2.45 -1.29
C VAL A 56 -9.86 -1.35 -0.27
N GLY A 57 -9.35 -0.14 -0.48
CA GLY A 57 -9.61 1.00 0.39
C GLY A 57 -11.10 1.34 0.47
N ALA A 58 -11.79 1.41 -0.65
CA ALA A 58 -13.23 1.66 -0.72
C ALA A 58 -14.03 0.54 -0.03
N TRP A 59 -13.67 -0.70 -0.26
CA TRP A 59 -14.26 -1.85 0.42
C TRP A 59 -14.07 -1.74 1.94
N THR A 60 -12.85 -1.45 2.40
CA THR A 60 -12.53 -1.31 3.82
C THR A 60 -13.33 -0.18 4.46
N VAL A 61 -13.47 0.97 3.80
CA VAL A 61 -14.29 2.08 4.28
C VAL A 61 -15.78 1.70 4.32
N SER A 62 -16.28 0.98 3.32
CA SER A 62 -17.68 0.54 3.24
C SER A 62 -17.99 -0.58 4.23
N SER A 63 -17.06 -1.51 4.46
CA SER A 63 -17.24 -2.69 5.31
C SER A 63 -16.92 -2.45 6.79
N ARG A 64 -16.93 -1.20 7.25
CA ARG A 64 -16.60 -0.76 8.62
C ARG A 64 -17.25 -1.61 9.74
N HIS A 65 -18.33 -2.29 9.45
CA HIS A 65 -19.16 -2.90 10.47
C HIS A 65 -18.63 -4.22 11.04
N ARG A 66 -17.61 -4.85 10.46
CA ARG A 66 -17.20 -6.21 10.89
C ARG A 66 -16.03 -6.28 11.87
N PHE A 67 -15.02 -5.41 11.75
CA PHE A 67 -13.78 -5.51 12.54
C PHE A 67 -13.35 -4.21 13.21
N VAL A 68 -13.94 -3.08 12.85
CA VAL A 68 -13.64 -1.76 13.42
C VAL A 68 -13.92 -1.66 14.92
N PRO A 69 -14.92 -2.35 15.47
CA PRO A 69 -15.22 -2.25 16.90
C PRO A 69 -14.11 -2.77 17.82
N LEU A 70 -13.22 -3.63 17.31
CA LEU A 70 -12.10 -4.18 18.09
C LEU A 70 -10.93 -3.22 18.22
N LEU A 71 -10.84 -2.21 17.33
CA LEU A 71 -9.81 -1.18 17.37
C LEU A 71 -10.48 0.20 17.43
N PRO A 72 -10.81 0.71 18.62
CA PRO A 72 -11.38 2.05 18.79
C PRO A 72 -10.40 3.18 18.43
N SER A 73 -9.15 2.84 18.11
CA SER A 73 -8.12 3.77 17.67
C SER A 73 -8.53 4.49 16.37
N PRO A 74 -8.38 5.83 16.29
CA PRO A 74 -8.63 6.60 15.06
C PRO A 74 -7.68 6.24 13.91
N THR A 75 -6.65 5.46 14.19
CA THR A 75 -5.61 5.05 13.23
C THR A 75 -6.16 4.16 12.12
N TYR A 76 -7.06 3.22 12.44
CA TYR A 76 -7.62 2.30 11.45
C TYR A 76 -8.42 2.99 10.33
N PRO A 77 -9.41 3.86 10.64
CA PRO A 77 -10.10 4.61 9.60
C PRO A 77 -9.16 5.53 8.82
N ALA A 78 -8.13 6.11 9.45
CA ALA A 78 -7.15 6.93 8.77
C ALA A 78 -6.39 6.13 7.70
N ILE A 79 -5.95 4.90 7.99
CA ILE A 79 -5.28 4.01 7.04
C ILE A 79 -6.20 3.68 5.85
N ALA A 80 -7.48 3.38 6.09
CA ALA A 80 -8.43 3.08 5.04
C ALA A 80 -8.65 4.28 4.09
N TYR A 81 -8.75 5.49 4.61
CA TYR A 81 -8.84 6.71 3.80
C TYR A 81 -7.53 6.98 3.04
N LEU A 82 -6.36 6.75 3.64
CA LEU A 82 -5.07 6.88 2.95
C LEU A 82 -4.96 5.93 1.76
N LEU A 83 -5.45 4.68 1.88
CA LEU A 83 -5.51 3.74 0.75
C LEU A 83 -6.39 4.26 -0.39
N VAL A 84 -7.57 4.82 -0.06
CA VAL A 84 -8.46 5.42 -1.07
C VAL A 84 -7.79 6.59 -1.77
N ILE A 85 -7.16 7.49 -1.01
CA ILE A 85 -6.48 8.67 -1.56
C ILE A 85 -5.29 8.25 -2.43
N ALA A 86 -4.46 7.30 -1.97
CA ALA A 86 -3.31 6.82 -2.72
C ALA A 86 -3.74 6.15 -4.04
N GLY A 87 -4.73 5.26 -3.99
CA GLY A 87 -5.27 4.61 -5.19
C GLY A 87 -5.91 5.61 -6.17
N ALA A 88 -6.67 6.59 -5.66
CA ALA A 88 -7.26 7.64 -6.47
C ALA A 88 -6.21 8.55 -7.12
N ALA A 89 -5.11 8.85 -6.44
CA ALA A 89 -4.00 9.66 -6.96
C ALA A 89 -3.17 8.92 -8.02
N ALA A 90 -3.06 7.60 -7.94
CA ALA A 90 -2.32 6.79 -8.89
C ALA A 90 -2.91 6.87 -10.31
N VAL A 91 -4.23 6.92 -10.45
CA VAL A 91 -4.93 6.93 -11.76
C VAL A 91 -4.54 8.15 -12.62
N PRO A 92 -4.70 9.41 -12.16
CA PRO A 92 -4.31 10.57 -12.95
C PRO A 92 -2.80 10.64 -13.19
N LEU A 93 -1.98 10.16 -12.26
CA LEU A 93 -0.53 10.10 -12.42
C LEU A 93 -0.12 9.17 -13.56
N CYS A 94 -0.71 7.98 -13.62
CA CYS A 94 -0.49 7.04 -14.73
C CYS A 94 -1.01 7.59 -16.06
N ALA A 95 -2.16 8.26 -16.06
CA ALA A 95 -2.68 8.92 -17.25
C ALA A 95 -1.74 10.02 -17.76
N LEU A 96 -1.23 10.86 -16.86
CA LEU A 96 -0.23 11.89 -17.18
C LEU A 96 1.04 11.29 -17.79
N GLY A 97 1.54 10.19 -17.21
CA GLY A 97 2.69 9.44 -17.72
C GLY A 97 2.44 8.90 -19.12
N CYS A 98 1.33 8.21 -19.34
CA CYS A 98 0.96 7.67 -20.66
C CYS A 98 0.78 8.77 -21.70
N CYS A 99 0.13 9.88 -21.36
CA CYS A 99 -0.04 11.03 -22.25
C CYS A 99 1.29 11.68 -22.58
N GLY A 100 2.16 11.93 -21.58
CA GLY A 100 3.48 12.51 -21.78
C GLY A 100 4.38 11.67 -22.69
N LEU A 101 4.32 10.33 -22.53
CA LEU A 101 5.07 9.38 -23.37
C LEU A 101 4.59 9.36 -24.81
N ARG A 102 3.26 9.46 -25.04
CA ARG A 102 2.64 9.45 -26.37
C ARG A 102 2.90 10.76 -27.13
N THR A 103 2.67 11.88 -26.46
CA THR A 103 2.74 13.20 -27.09
C THR A 103 4.17 13.76 -27.18
N GLU A 104 5.15 13.11 -26.52
CA GLU A 104 6.52 13.61 -26.38
C GLU A 104 6.58 15.06 -25.82
N ASN A 105 5.55 15.44 -25.08
CA ASN A 105 5.46 16.78 -24.53
C ASN A 105 6.40 16.92 -23.33
N ARG A 106 7.38 17.82 -23.45
CA ARG A 106 8.41 18.09 -22.44
C ARG A 106 7.80 18.43 -21.09
N THR A 107 6.75 19.25 -21.05
CA THR A 107 6.12 19.71 -19.82
C THR A 107 5.43 18.55 -19.09
N SER A 108 4.66 17.73 -19.82
CA SER A 108 4.00 16.55 -19.22
C SER A 108 5.01 15.53 -18.69
N LEU A 109 6.11 15.32 -19.43
CA LEU A 109 7.16 14.39 -19.02
C LEU A 109 7.91 14.92 -17.79
N LEU A 110 8.16 16.24 -17.72
CA LEU A 110 8.76 16.87 -16.54
C LEU A 110 7.86 16.76 -15.32
N CYS A 111 6.57 17.09 -15.45
CA CYS A 111 5.59 16.94 -14.38
C CYS A 111 5.51 15.49 -13.89
N TYR A 112 5.44 14.52 -14.80
CA TYR A 112 5.43 13.10 -14.46
C TYR A 112 6.69 12.70 -13.68
N THR A 113 7.88 13.10 -14.14
CA THR A 113 9.15 12.83 -13.45
C THR A 113 9.18 13.42 -12.04
N TYR A 114 8.66 14.63 -11.87
CA TYR A 114 8.56 15.30 -10.57
C TYR A 114 7.63 14.53 -9.61
N PHE A 115 6.48 14.07 -10.10
CA PHE A 115 5.56 13.27 -9.28
C PHE A 115 6.15 11.91 -8.91
N LEU A 116 6.90 11.25 -9.79
CA LEU A 116 7.62 10.02 -9.45
C LEU A 116 8.64 10.24 -8.31
N LEU A 117 9.33 11.38 -8.32
CA LEU A 117 10.25 11.73 -7.24
C LEU A 117 9.50 11.95 -5.90
N ILE A 118 8.36 12.65 -5.95
CA ILE A 118 7.54 12.87 -4.74
C ILE A 118 7.03 11.53 -4.20
N THR A 119 6.49 10.65 -5.04
CA THR A 119 6.00 9.33 -4.60
C THR A 119 7.12 8.53 -3.94
N PHE A 120 8.31 8.52 -4.51
CA PHE A 120 9.47 7.86 -3.92
C PHE A 120 9.83 8.42 -2.52
N ILE A 121 9.85 9.75 -2.37
CA ILE A 121 10.12 10.39 -1.07
C ILE A 121 9.05 10.01 -0.03
N LEU A 122 7.78 9.99 -0.44
CA LEU A 122 6.67 9.60 0.43
C LEU A 122 6.76 8.13 0.84
N GLU A 123 7.13 7.22 -0.07
CA GLU A 123 7.33 5.79 0.23
C GLU A 123 8.47 5.58 1.22
N VAL A 124 9.61 6.21 1.02
CA VAL A 124 10.75 6.12 1.96
C VAL A 124 10.37 6.71 3.32
N GLY A 125 9.67 7.85 3.33
CA GLY A 125 9.18 8.48 4.56
C GLY A 125 8.19 7.60 5.30
N ALA A 126 7.21 7.05 4.61
CA ALA A 126 6.21 6.14 5.19
C ALA A 126 6.85 4.85 5.73
N GLY A 127 7.78 4.24 4.98
CA GLY A 127 8.53 3.06 5.42
C GLY A 127 9.40 3.33 6.65
N GLY A 128 10.08 4.48 6.68
CA GLY A 128 10.89 4.91 7.83
C GLY A 128 10.04 5.16 9.08
N LEU A 129 8.88 5.81 8.92
CA LEU A 129 7.94 6.01 10.02
C LEU A 129 7.36 4.68 10.52
N ALA A 130 6.97 3.80 9.62
CA ALA A 130 6.45 2.47 9.99
C ALA A 130 7.48 1.68 10.81
N TYR A 131 8.75 1.69 10.41
CA TYR A 131 9.83 1.05 11.15
C TYR A 131 10.05 1.68 12.53
N TYR A 132 10.04 3.01 12.61
CA TYR A 132 10.24 3.73 13.88
C TYR A 132 9.11 3.46 14.88
N TYR A 133 7.87 3.38 14.41
CA TYR A 133 6.69 3.16 15.25
C TYR A 133 6.32 1.69 15.47
N GLU A 134 7.04 0.72 14.89
CA GLU A 134 6.73 -0.71 15.00
C GLU A 134 6.54 -1.15 16.46
N VAL A 135 7.48 -0.78 17.34
CA VAL A 135 7.45 -1.14 18.77
C VAL A 135 6.32 -0.42 19.52
N ALA A 136 6.07 0.85 19.19
CA ALA A 136 5.01 1.64 19.83
C ALA A 136 3.63 1.09 19.43
N VAL A 137 3.43 0.72 18.18
CA VAL A 137 2.17 0.15 17.67
C VAL A 137 1.86 -1.19 18.34
N GLU A 138 2.86 -2.05 18.58
CA GLU A 138 2.63 -3.34 19.24
C GLU A 138 2.15 -3.15 20.70
N SER A 139 2.74 -2.21 21.44
CA SER A 139 2.35 -1.92 22.82
C SER A 139 0.96 -1.28 22.92
N GLU A 140 0.66 -0.34 22.03
CA GLU A 140 -0.65 0.33 21.96
C GLU A 140 -1.76 -0.66 21.55
N LEU A 141 -1.50 -1.50 20.53
CA LEU A 141 -2.42 -2.54 20.10
C LEU A 141 -2.72 -3.53 21.23
N SER A 142 -1.71 -3.89 22.03
CA SER A 142 -1.85 -4.78 23.17
C SER A 142 -2.76 -4.19 24.25
N ALA A 143 -2.56 -2.93 24.57
CA ALA A 143 -3.36 -2.22 25.58
C ALA A 143 -4.83 -2.04 25.11
N GLU A 144 -5.02 -1.62 23.86
CA GLU A 144 -6.34 -1.42 23.29
C GLU A 144 -7.13 -2.72 23.14
N LEU A 145 -6.47 -3.79 22.70
CA LEU A 145 -7.11 -5.09 22.58
C LEU A 145 -7.55 -5.61 23.93
N ASN A 146 -6.67 -5.50 24.96
CA ASN A 146 -7.01 -5.91 26.31
C ASN A 146 -8.19 -5.12 26.89
N ASN A 147 -8.18 -3.80 26.70
CA ASN A 147 -9.28 -2.93 27.13
C ASN A 147 -10.59 -3.29 26.41
N THR A 148 -10.56 -3.47 25.10
CA THR A 148 -11.75 -3.82 24.30
C THR A 148 -12.34 -5.17 24.71
N PHE A 149 -11.50 -6.19 24.93
CA PHE A 149 -11.95 -7.51 25.38
C PHE A 149 -12.63 -7.42 26.74
N LEU A 150 -12.03 -6.72 27.68
CA LEU A 150 -12.53 -6.72 29.05
C LEU A 150 -13.70 -5.78 29.26
N SER A 151 -13.69 -4.58 28.64
CA SER A 151 -14.65 -3.52 28.97
C SER A 151 -15.95 -3.60 28.15
N ASN A 152 -15.90 -4.08 26.90
CA ASN A 152 -17.01 -3.96 25.97
C ASN A 152 -17.66 -5.30 25.59
N TYR A 153 -17.08 -6.43 25.98
CA TYR A 153 -17.67 -7.74 25.73
C TYR A 153 -19.03 -7.87 26.42
N ALA A 154 -20.00 -8.43 25.70
CA ALA A 154 -21.41 -8.56 26.08
C ALA A 154 -22.18 -7.21 26.23
N LEU A 155 -21.52 -6.07 26.15
CA LEU A 155 -22.17 -4.75 26.12
C LEU A 155 -22.47 -4.30 24.68
N ASP A 156 -21.56 -4.60 23.76
CA ASP A 156 -21.73 -4.35 22.32
C ASP A 156 -21.75 -5.68 21.55
N ALA A 157 -22.86 -5.93 20.86
CA ALA A 157 -23.04 -7.17 20.11
C ALA A 157 -21.98 -7.35 18.99
N THR A 158 -21.53 -6.25 18.40
CA THR A 158 -20.53 -6.29 17.32
C THR A 158 -19.14 -6.64 17.85
N ILE A 159 -18.78 -6.09 19.02
CA ILE A 159 -17.52 -6.40 19.70
C ILE A 159 -17.56 -7.86 20.20
N THR A 160 -18.68 -8.28 20.77
CA THR A 160 -18.87 -9.65 21.25
C THR A 160 -18.68 -10.67 20.12
N ASP A 161 -19.36 -10.50 18.98
CA ASP A 161 -19.22 -11.38 17.81
C ASP A 161 -17.77 -11.38 17.28
N ALA A 162 -17.10 -10.25 17.27
CA ALA A 162 -15.70 -10.15 16.82
C ALA A 162 -14.72 -10.83 17.78
N VAL A 163 -14.91 -10.70 19.09
CA VAL A 163 -14.13 -11.41 20.12
C VAL A 163 -14.34 -12.91 20.03
N ASP A 164 -15.59 -13.35 19.93
CA ASP A 164 -15.93 -14.78 19.86
C ASP A 164 -15.32 -15.43 18.59
N ARG A 165 -15.38 -14.73 17.46
CA ARG A 165 -14.70 -15.18 16.23
C ARG A 165 -13.19 -15.24 16.39
N MET A 166 -12.58 -14.23 17.01
CA MET A 166 -11.15 -14.23 17.24
C MET A 166 -10.73 -15.40 18.10
N GLN A 167 -11.44 -15.67 19.20
CA GLN A 167 -11.14 -16.76 20.11
C GLN A 167 -11.30 -18.14 19.44
N THR A 168 -12.33 -18.33 18.64
CA THR A 168 -12.55 -19.56 17.89
C THR A 168 -11.56 -19.76 16.76
N GLU A 169 -11.26 -18.73 15.97
CA GLU A 169 -10.38 -18.80 14.82
C GLU A 169 -8.92 -19.00 15.23
N PHE A 170 -8.43 -18.19 16.18
CA PHE A 170 -7.05 -18.28 16.67
C PHE A 170 -6.85 -19.31 17.79
N LYS A 171 -7.91 -19.99 18.24
CA LYS A 171 -7.85 -21.01 19.29
C LYS A 171 -7.19 -20.47 20.56
N CYS A 172 -7.67 -19.34 21.04
CA CYS A 172 -7.15 -18.57 22.15
C CYS A 172 -8.25 -18.14 23.10
N CYS A 173 -7.93 -17.59 24.27
CA CYS A 173 -8.90 -17.12 25.24
C CYS A 173 -8.38 -15.90 26.01
N GLY A 174 -9.18 -14.85 26.06
CA GLY A 174 -8.80 -13.58 26.66
C GLY A 174 -7.80 -12.81 25.81
N ALA A 175 -7.40 -11.63 26.24
CA ALA A 175 -6.43 -10.81 25.52
C ALA A 175 -5.00 -11.37 25.73
N VAL A 176 -4.50 -11.42 26.95
CA VAL A 176 -3.17 -11.92 27.32
C VAL A 176 -3.22 -13.35 27.77
N ARG A 177 -4.28 -13.73 28.50
CA ARG A 177 -4.53 -15.08 29.02
C ARG A 177 -6.02 -15.27 29.36
N PHE A 178 -6.46 -16.51 29.48
CA PHE A 178 -7.86 -16.83 29.82
C PHE A 178 -8.32 -16.20 31.15
N SER A 179 -7.42 -16.02 32.12
CA SER A 179 -7.75 -15.42 33.43
C SER A 179 -8.13 -13.95 33.37
N ASP A 180 -7.92 -13.26 32.24
CA ASP A 180 -8.28 -11.86 32.07
C ASP A 180 -9.79 -11.66 32.22
N TRP A 181 -10.59 -12.68 31.84
CA TRP A 181 -12.04 -12.65 31.95
C TRP A 181 -12.54 -12.45 33.38
N ARG A 182 -11.73 -12.88 34.37
CA ARG A 182 -12.09 -12.73 35.80
C ARG A 182 -12.25 -11.26 36.21
N TYR A 183 -11.62 -10.36 35.50
CA TYR A 183 -11.66 -8.92 35.79
C TYR A 183 -12.58 -8.13 34.84
N SER A 184 -13.35 -8.84 34.02
CA SER A 184 -14.28 -8.21 33.08
C SER A 184 -15.64 -7.95 33.73
N PRO A 185 -16.36 -6.86 33.36
CA PRO A 185 -17.75 -6.62 33.77
C PRO A 185 -18.68 -7.77 33.37
N TRP A 186 -18.38 -8.48 32.28
CA TRP A 186 -19.11 -9.64 31.83
C TRP A 186 -19.15 -10.75 32.89
N HIS A 187 -18.02 -11.03 33.53
CA HIS A 187 -17.93 -12.04 34.60
C HIS A 187 -18.76 -11.68 35.84
N GLU A 188 -18.93 -10.38 36.13
CA GLU A 188 -19.77 -9.92 37.21
C GLU A 188 -21.25 -10.24 36.99
N HIS A 189 -21.69 -10.30 35.73
CA HIS A 189 -23.07 -10.64 35.37
C HIS A 189 -23.37 -12.16 35.44
N ASP A 190 -22.39 -13.02 35.11
CA ASP A 190 -22.53 -14.48 35.31
C ASP A 190 -21.28 -15.10 35.95
N PRO A 191 -21.13 -15.02 37.27
CA PRO A 191 -19.94 -15.55 37.98
C PRO A 191 -19.77 -17.07 37.88
N ARG A 192 -20.73 -17.79 37.32
CA ARG A 192 -20.66 -19.25 37.11
C ARG A 192 -19.88 -19.64 35.89
N LEU A 193 -19.67 -18.72 34.96
CA LEU A 193 -18.84 -18.88 33.79
C LEU A 193 -17.47 -18.23 34.04
N LEU A 194 -16.39 -18.97 33.87
CA LEU A 194 -15.03 -18.46 34.03
C LEU A 194 -14.55 -17.73 32.79
N VAL A 195 -15.01 -18.19 31.62
CA VAL A 195 -14.68 -17.66 30.30
C VAL A 195 -15.88 -17.80 29.37
N PRO A 196 -15.96 -16.99 28.30
CA PRO A 196 -16.95 -17.18 27.24
C PRO A 196 -16.85 -18.58 26.58
N ASP A 197 -17.97 -19.08 26.07
CA ASP A 197 -18.02 -20.39 25.42
C ASP A 197 -17.17 -20.45 24.15
N SER A 198 -16.88 -19.31 23.50
CA SER A 198 -15.93 -19.17 22.38
C SER A 198 -14.48 -19.55 22.74
N CYS A 199 -14.13 -19.55 24.03
CA CYS A 199 -12.84 -20.04 24.54
C CYS A 199 -12.70 -21.56 24.56
N CYS A 200 -13.79 -22.29 24.35
CA CYS A 200 -13.80 -23.75 24.48
C CYS A 200 -13.17 -24.43 23.27
N LYS A 201 -12.44 -25.52 23.52
CA LYS A 201 -11.92 -26.42 22.47
C LYS A 201 -13.01 -27.17 21.73
N SER A 202 -14.09 -27.46 22.43
CA SER A 202 -15.34 -28.01 21.90
C SER A 202 -16.46 -27.10 22.37
N VAL A 203 -16.98 -26.28 21.48
CA VAL A 203 -18.04 -25.31 21.80
C VAL A 203 -19.32 -26.07 22.18
N ALA A 204 -19.77 -25.92 23.43
CA ALA A 204 -21.00 -26.43 23.95
C ALA A 204 -21.57 -25.44 24.96
N ASP A 205 -22.88 -25.48 25.20
CA ASP A 205 -23.53 -24.58 26.13
C ASP A 205 -22.87 -24.64 27.51
N ARG A 206 -22.46 -23.49 28.03
CA ARG A 206 -21.78 -23.30 29.32
C ARG A 206 -20.48 -24.11 29.50
N CYS A 207 -19.79 -24.39 28.39
CA CYS A 207 -18.50 -25.08 28.46
C CYS A 207 -17.43 -24.20 29.18
N GLY A 208 -17.57 -22.89 29.13
CA GLY A 208 -16.70 -21.95 29.82
C GLY A 208 -16.74 -21.98 31.35
N ALA A 209 -17.61 -22.77 31.96
CA ALA A 209 -17.70 -22.89 33.41
C ALA A 209 -16.59 -23.76 34.04
N ARG A 210 -15.81 -24.51 33.26
CA ARG A 210 -14.79 -25.43 33.75
C ARG A 210 -13.40 -25.01 33.37
N ASP A 211 -12.59 -24.76 34.38
CA ASP A 211 -11.15 -24.45 34.22
C ASP A 211 -10.37 -25.78 34.09
N HIS A 212 -10.23 -26.27 32.87
CA HIS A 212 -9.41 -27.43 32.57
C HIS A 212 -8.74 -27.30 31.19
N PRO A 213 -7.41 -27.62 31.07
CA PRO A 213 -6.68 -27.49 29.81
C PRO A 213 -7.25 -28.30 28.64
N SER A 214 -8.02 -29.39 28.90
CA SER A 214 -8.68 -30.12 27.84
C SER A 214 -9.95 -29.45 27.32
N ASN A 215 -10.51 -28.52 28.10
CA ASN A 215 -11.77 -27.86 27.83
C ASN A 215 -11.64 -26.49 27.17
N ILE A 216 -10.75 -25.65 27.72
CA ILE A 216 -10.56 -24.28 27.25
C ILE A 216 -9.12 -24.02 26.77
N TYR A 217 -8.94 -22.97 25.95
CA TYR A 217 -7.65 -22.47 25.57
C TYR A 217 -7.10 -21.56 26.67
N TYR A 218 -5.83 -21.75 27.05
CA TYR A 218 -5.18 -20.94 28.10
C TYR A 218 -4.41 -19.76 27.56
N ASN A 219 -3.95 -19.86 26.31
CA ASN A 219 -3.17 -18.82 25.68
C ASN A 219 -4.06 -17.64 25.27
N GLY A 220 -3.60 -16.43 25.50
CA GLY A 220 -4.27 -15.21 25.07
C GLY A 220 -4.24 -15.00 23.56
N CYS A 221 -5.22 -14.26 23.08
CA CYS A 221 -5.40 -14.01 21.66
C CYS A 221 -4.36 -13.06 21.09
N LEU A 222 -3.84 -12.15 21.89
CA LEU A 222 -2.86 -11.17 21.48
C LEU A 222 -1.61 -11.81 20.86
N HIS A 223 -1.04 -12.81 21.51
CA HIS A 223 0.15 -13.52 21.03
C HIS A 223 -0.09 -14.23 19.69
N HIS A 224 -1.22 -14.91 19.55
CA HIS A 224 -1.58 -15.58 18.29
C HIS A 224 -1.85 -14.56 17.17
N PHE A 225 -2.54 -13.49 17.49
CA PHE A 225 -2.84 -12.42 16.56
C PHE A 225 -1.60 -11.67 16.07
N THR A 226 -0.69 -11.30 17.00
CA THR A 226 0.57 -10.62 16.64
C THR A 226 1.49 -11.52 15.82
N ASN A 227 1.60 -12.81 16.14
CA ASN A 227 2.38 -13.75 15.33
C ASN A 227 1.79 -13.92 13.94
N HIS A 228 0.48 -14.05 13.81
CA HIS A 228 -0.20 -14.15 12.52
C HIS A 228 0.04 -12.88 11.68
N ILE A 229 -0.11 -11.69 12.28
CA ILE A 229 0.23 -10.43 11.60
C ILE A 229 1.70 -10.40 11.19
N ARG A 230 2.62 -10.80 12.08
CA ARG A 230 4.06 -10.78 11.81
C ARG A 230 4.46 -11.65 10.62
N GLU A 231 3.88 -12.83 10.47
CA GLU A 231 4.09 -13.69 9.29
C GLU A 231 3.67 -13.01 8.00
N HIS A 232 2.54 -12.30 8.01
CA HIS A 232 2.07 -11.54 6.85
C HIS A 232 2.84 -10.23 6.63
N LEU A 233 3.35 -9.59 7.69
CA LEU A 233 4.16 -8.36 7.59
C LEU A 233 5.45 -8.58 6.82
N ILE A 234 6.08 -9.74 6.91
CA ILE A 234 7.29 -10.08 6.13
C ILE A 234 6.97 -10.04 4.63
N ILE A 235 5.85 -10.64 4.23
CA ILE A 235 5.40 -10.63 2.84
C ILE A 235 5.06 -9.20 2.40
N LEU A 236 4.32 -8.45 3.23
CA LEU A 236 3.98 -7.06 2.96
C LEU A 236 5.22 -6.16 2.86
N ALA A 237 6.21 -6.37 3.73
CA ALA A 237 7.47 -5.64 3.69
C ALA A 237 8.26 -5.94 2.40
N ALA A 238 8.34 -7.22 1.98
CA ALA A 238 9.00 -7.61 0.73
C ALA A 238 8.31 -6.98 -0.49
N VAL A 239 6.97 -6.98 -0.52
CA VAL A 239 6.18 -6.30 -1.57
C VAL A 239 6.41 -4.79 -1.52
N GLY A 240 6.40 -4.17 -0.33
CA GLY A 240 6.64 -2.74 -0.14
C GLY A 240 8.02 -2.31 -0.65
N VAL A 241 9.08 -3.04 -0.32
CA VAL A 241 10.44 -2.78 -0.82
C VAL A 241 10.49 -2.94 -2.35
N GLY A 242 9.87 -3.98 -2.90
CA GLY A 242 9.76 -4.17 -4.35
C GLY A 242 9.05 -2.99 -5.03
N MET A 243 7.97 -2.52 -4.46
CA MET A 243 7.22 -1.37 -4.98
C MET A 243 8.00 -0.05 -4.87
N ALA A 244 8.84 0.14 -3.86
CA ALA A 244 9.69 1.33 -3.70
C ALA A 244 10.83 1.40 -4.71
N VAL A 245 11.34 0.26 -5.18
CA VAL A 245 12.43 0.22 -6.17
C VAL A 245 11.94 0.62 -7.58
N ILE A 246 10.70 0.33 -7.92
CA ILE A 246 10.14 0.58 -9.26
C ILE A 246 10.08 2.07 -9.61
N PRO A 247 9.63 2.99 -8.75
CA PRO A 247 9.66 4.44 -9.03
C PRO A 247 11.06 4.99 -9.29
N ILE A 248 12.10 4.42 -8.68
CA ILE A 248 13.49 4.82 -8.93
C ILE A 248 13.85 4.58 -10.41
N PHE A 249 13.57 3.38 -10.91
CA PHE A 249 13.80 3.07 -12.33
C PHE A 249 12.92 3.92 -13.24
N GLY A 250 11.66 4.11 -12.88
CA GLY A 250 10.74 5.00 -13.59
C GLY A 250 11.27 6.43 -13.68
N PHE A 251 11.76 6.97 -12.58
CA PHE A 251 12.39 8.28 -12.50
C PHE A 251 13.65 8.37 -13.39
N LEU A 252 14.58 7.43 -13.27
CA LEU A 252 15.80 7.40 -14.07
C LEU A 252 15.51 7.33 -15.57
N PHE A 253 14.61 6.42 -15.98
CA PHE A 253 14.24 6.27 -17.38
C PHE A 253 13.49 7.50 -17.92
N SER A 254 12.64 8.12 -17.11
CA SER A 254 11.95 9.36 -17.47
C SER A 254 12.92 10.51 -17.63
N CYS A 255 13.92 10.67 -16.76
CA CYS A 255 14.98 11.66 -16.88
C CYS A 255 15.78 11.47 -18.19
N VAL A 256 16.21 10.24 -18.48
CA VAL A 256 16.93 9.93 -19.72
C VAL A 256 16.09 10.24 -20.95
N LEU A 257 14.81 9.89 -20.93
CA LEU A 257 13.88 10.18 -22.00
C LEU A 257 13.69 11.68 -22.18
N TYR A 258 13.51 12.44 -21.10
CA TYR A 258 13.37 13.90 -21.12
C TYR A 258 14.57 14.57 -21.78
N VAL A 259 15.80 14.19 -21.38
CA VAL A 259 17.03 14.71 -21.97
C VAL A 259 17.14 14.38 -23.47
N LYS A 260 16.80 13.14 -23.86
CA LYS A 260 16.82 12.73 -25.28
C LYS A 260 15.77 13.48 -26.11
N VAL A 261 14.57 13.68 -25.59
CA VAL A 261 13.52 14.46 -26.27
C VAL A 261 13.95 15.92 -26.40
N LYS A 262 14.56 16.49 -25.35
CA LYS A 262 15.10 17.86 -25.39
C LYS A 262 16.15 18.02 -26.47
N LEU A 263 17.15 17.13 -26.57
CA LEU A 263 18.22 17.17 -27.55
C LEU A 263 17.79 16.99 -29.02
N VAL A 264 16.58 16.47 -29.23
CA VAL A 264 16.03 16.26 -30.58
C VAL A 264 15.27 17.48 -31.08
N ILE A 265 14.68 18.26 -30.16
CA ILE A 265 13.84 19.41 -30.51
C ILE A 265 14.63 20.70 -30.56
N ASP A 266 15.73 20.84 -29.77
CA ASP A 266 16.71 21.94 -29.85
C ASP A 266 17.70 21.66 -30.99
#